data_5f0faec51ce5aa9cbe8215b3f8eae5a3
#
_entry.id   5f0faec51ce5aa9cbe8215b3f8eae5a3
#
_cell.length_a   1.000
_cell.length_b   1.000
_cell.length_c   1.000
_cell.angle_alpha   90.00
_cell.angle_beta   90.00
_cell.angle_gamma   90.00
#
_symmetry.space_group_name_H-M   'P 1'
#
loop_
_entity.id
_entity.type
_entity.pdbx_description
1 polymer ?
#
loop_
_entity_poly.entity_id
_entity_poly.type
_entity_poly.pdbx_seq_one_letter_code
_entity_poly.pdbx_strand_id
1 'polypeptide(L)'
;MRKPILAVVMAATLHTAMADTPTVWTLQQCIDHALQHNITLNTGRLSVLSAQEDTRESQAALLPSLSLSTTHQLGYQPFMDNGSSADKASYSGDYGLNANWTVWDGKRRRYNITQSERIDRQAQLTVEENSNNIQEQIVQLFVQILYINESVNVHQEILDISRQNVLRGTEMYRVGKLSKADLSQLEAQAATDEYNLVNAKGTLDEYKLQMKELLRLDYAADFDVAVPSASDRQALADIPPADRVMTAALAMRPEMQQAAIDIERGKTDIDIARTGKMPTVALQGGIGTNTMTGTGTSWGSQMPDNMRGSLGVTLSVPLSDNRSTKTAVNKAKLALQQAQLKEEDARRSLQLTIQGFWINATTNQQRYKAAKASVVSAQDSYELLGEQFRLGLKNIVELTNAKTTLLNAQQSRLESKYTTLLYLQLLHFYENGNMESFN
;
A
#
# COMPACT_ATOMS: atom_id res chain seq x y z
N MET A 1 -9.71 -46.63 37.66
CA MET A 1 -8.25 -46.36 37.61
C MET A 1 -7.99 -45.10 36.80
N ARG A 2 -7.79 -43.99 37.50
CA ARG A 2 -7.53 -42.66 36.93
C ARG A 2 -6.00 -42.53 36.74
N LYS A 3 -5.53 -42.29 35.50
CA LYS A 3 -4.13 -41.92 35.24
C LYS A 3 -4.07 -40.39 35.11
N PRO A 4 -3.14 -39.71 35.80
CA PRO A 4 -2.92 -38.28 35.63
C PRO A 4 -2.06 -38.04 34.39
N ILE A 5 -2.54 -37.13 33.53
CA ILE A 5 -1.75 -36.58 32.42
C ILE A 5 -0.83 -35.51 33.01
N LEU A 6 0.46 -35.78 33.03
CA LEU A 6 1.51 -34.86 33.43
C LEU A 6 1.73 -33.88 32.25
N ALA A 7 1.26 -32.63 32.36
CA ALA A 7 1.56 -31.58 31.44
C ALA A 7 2.96 -31.04 31.71
N VAL A 8 3.94 -31.43 30.87
CA VAL A 8 5.28 -30.80 30.85
C VAL A 8 5.14 -29.45 30.15
N VAL A 9 5.11 -28.37 30.93
CA VAL A 9 5.27 -27.01 30.42
C VAL A 9 6.74 -26.81 30.10
N MET A 10 7.09 -26.95 28.83
CA MET A 10 8.40 -26.61 28.31
C MET A 10 8.44 -25.08 28.12
N ALA A 11 9.01 -24.36 29.09
CA ALA A 11 9.28 -22.94 28.96
C ALA A 11 10.39 -22.74 27.90
N ALA A 12 9.98 -22.54 26.65
CA ALA A 12 10.88 -22.06 25.62
C ALA A 12 11.18 -20.58 25.93
N THR A 13 12.35 -20.33 26.53
CA THR A 13 12.93 -18.99 26.59
C THR A 13 13.26 -18.57 25.18
N LEU A 14 12.34 -17.80 24.54
CA LEU A 14 12.68 -17.04 23.36
C LEU A 14 13.75 -16.00 23.76
N HIS A 15 15.01 -16.36 23.54
CA HIS A 15 16.04 -15.34 23.34
C HIS A 15 15.72 -14.70 22.00
N THR A 16 14.98 -13.59 22.02
CA THR A 16 15.00 -12.64 20.91
C THR A 16 16.43 -12.10 20.88
N ALA A 17 17.28 -12.68 20.02
CA ALA A 17 18.46 -11.99 19.57
C ALA A 17 17.94 -10.67 18.98
N MET A 18 18.13 -9.58 19.71
CA MET A 18 18.09 -8.25 19.12
C MET A 18 19.22 -8.27 18.10
N ALA A 19 18.90 -8.54 16.84
CA ALA A 19 19.82 -8.28 15.76
C ALA A 19 20.08 -6.77 15.81
N ASP A 20 21.33 -6.38 16.08
CA ASP A 20 21.76 -4.99 15.98
C ASP A 20 21.28 -4.47 14.62
N THR A 21 20.30 -3.58 14.64
CA THR A 21 19.84 -2.95 13.42
C THR A 21 21.03 -2.16 12.87
N PRO A 22 21.43 -2.34 11.59
CA PRO A 22 22.56 -1.64 11.05
C PRO A 22 22.30 -0.13 11.16
N THR A 23 23.28 0.64 11.60
CA THR A 23 23.18 2.10 11.66
C THR A 23 23.17 2.73 10.26
N VAL A 24 23.79 2.05 9.28
CA VAL A 24 23.85 2.47 7.88
C VAL A 24 23.15 1.43 7.00
N TRP A 25 22.12 1.84 6.29
CA TRP A 25 21.24 0.97 5.52
C TRP A 25 21.47 1.12 4.01
N THR A 26 21.56 0.00 3.30
CA THR A 26 21.49 -0.02 1.84
C THR A 26 20.03 0.06 1.37
N LEU A 27 19.80 0.47 0.13
CA LEU A 27 18.46 0.49 -0.46
C LEU A 27 17.75 -0.88 -0.33
N GLN A 28 18.47 -1.97 -0.65
CA GLN A 28 17.92 -3.32 -0.57
C GLN A 28 17.51 -3.69 0.86
N GLN A 29 18.32 -3.36 1.85
CA GLN A 29 17.98 -3.61 3.26
C GLN A 29 16.74 -2.83 3.69
N CYS A 30 16.58 -1.58 3.24
CA CYS A 30 15.37 -0.79 3.50
C CYS A 30 14.13 -1.47 2.90
N ILE A 31 14.22 -1.91 1.63
CA ILE A 31 13.13 -2.60 0.95
C ILE A 31 12.77 -3.90 1.67
N ASP A 32 13.74 -4.77 1.92
CA ASP A 32 13.50 -6.08 2.55
C ASP A 32 12.88 -5.94 3.94
N HIS A 33 13.36 -4.98 4.73
CA HIS A 33 12.82 -4.71 6.06
C HIS A 33 11.37 -4.18 5.99
N ALA A 34 11.09 -3.22 5.12
CA ALA A 34 9.74 -2.68 4.95
C ALA A 34 8.75 -3.75 4.47
N LEU A 35 9.12 -4.59 3.52
CA LEU A 35 8.27 -5.67 3.02
C LEU A 35 7.90 -6.70 4.09
N GLN A 36 8.71 -6.84 5.13
CA GLN A 36 8.44 -7.73 6.26
C GLN A 36 7.60 -7.06 7.35
N HIS A 37 7.86 -5.79 7.67
CA HIS A 37 7.34 -5.13 8.87
C HIS A 37 6.25 -4.09 8.59
N ASN A 38 6.01 -3.72 7.33
CA ASN A 38 5.01 -2.70 7.01
C ASN A 38 3.59 -3.16 7.35
N ILE A 39 2.85 -2.31 8.07
CA ILE A 39 1.50 -2.61 8.56
C ILE A 39 0.51 -2.76 7.40
N THR A 40 0.62 -1.93 6.36
CA THR A 40 -0.27 -1.99 5.19
C THR A 40 -0.17 -3.33 4.49
N LEU A 41 1.06 -3.86 4.31
CA LEU A 41 1.27 -5.18 3.73
C LEU A 41 0.74 -6.30 4.63
N ASN A 42 0.99 -6.21 5.93
CA ASN A 42 0.50 -7.21 6.87
C ASN A 42 -1.03 -7.22 6.93
N THR A 43 -1.68 -6.06 6.92
CA THR A 43 -3.14 -5.93 6.82
C THR A 43 -3.65 -6.50 5.49
N GLY A 44 -2.96 -6.23 4.38
CA GLY A 44 -3.27 -6.79 3.07
C GLY A 44 -3.20 -8.33 3.06
N ARG A 45 -2.17 -8.91 3.68
CA ARG A 45 -2.04 -10.38 3.83
C ARG A 45 -3.20 -10.99 4.64
N LEU A 46 -3.65 -10.31 5.70
CA LEU A 46 -4.84 -10.72 6.45
C LEU A 46 -6.11 -10.64 5.59
N SER A 47 -6.22 -9.63 4.72
CA SER A 47 -7.33 -9.53 3.77
C SER A 47 -7.34 -10.68 2.75
N VAL A 48 -6.16 -11.15 2.31
CA VAL A 48 -6.04 -12.36 1.48
C VAL A 48 -6.56 -13.59 2.23
N LEU A 49 -6.17 -13.78 3.50
CA LEU A 49 -6.68 -14.90 4.29
C LEU A 49 -8.19 -14.83 4.47
N SER A 50 -8.76 -13.62 4.67
CA SER A 50 -10.21 -13.44 4.72
C SER A 50 -10.88 -13.84 3.40
N ALA A 51 -10.37 -13.40 2.26
CA ALA A 51 -10.91 -13.76 0.94
C ALA A 51 -10.83 -15.29 0.66
N GLN A 52 -9.80 -15.95 1.19
CA GLN A 52 -9.70 -17.41 1.13
C GLN A 52 -10.77 -18.10 1.96
N GLU A 53 -11.08 -17.59 3.17
CA GLU A 53 -12.21 -18.12 3.97
C GLU A 53 -13.56 -17.90 3.26
N ASP A 54 -13.78 -16.72 2.65
CA ASP A 54 -14.98 -16.44 1.86
C ASP A 54 -15.13 -17.43 0.67
N THR A 55 -13.99 -17.80 0.06
CA THR A 55 -13.96 -18.84 -1.00
C THR A 55 -14.33 -20.21 -0.44
N ARG A 56 -13.82 -20.59 0.73
CA ARG A 56 -14.18 -21.85 1.41
C ARG A 56 -15.65 -21.86 1.81
N GLU A 57 -16.19 -20.75 2.31
CA GLU A 57 -17.62 -20.61 2.61
C GLU A 57 -18.47 -20.80 1.35
N SER A 58 -18.09 -20.15 0.23
CA SER A 58 -18.78 -20.30 -1.05
C SER A 58 -18.77 -21.75 -1.55
N GLN A 59 -17.67 -22.48 -1.35
CA GLN A 59 -17.56 -23.91 -1.67
C GLN A 59 -18.42 -24.76 -0.73
N ALA A 60 -18.43 -24.47 0.57
CA ALA A 60 -19.23 -25.15 1.56
C ALA A 60 -20.75 -24.96 1.34
N ALA A 61 -21.16 -23.85 0.71
CA ALA A 61 -22.55 -23.61 0.32
C ALA A 61 -23.12 -24.63 -0.66
N LEU A 62 -22.31 -25.50 -1.27
CA LEU A 62 -22.76 -26.66 -2.05
C LEU A 62 -23.27 -27.83 -1.18
N LEU A 63 -22.88 -27.89 0.09
CA LEU A 63 -23.25 -28.90 1.04
C LEU A 63 -24.59 -28.58 1.71
N PRO A 64 -25.29 -29.60 2.29
CA PRO A 64 -26.46 -29.34 3.11
C PRO A 64 -26.11 -28.62 4.39
N SER A 65 -26.96 -27.67 4.81
CA SER A 65 -26.94 -27.09 6.13
C SER A 65 -27.73 -27.92 7.12
N LEU A 66 -27.23 -28.02 8.36
CA LEU A 66 -27.89 -28.71 9.47
C LEU A 66 -28.05 -27.75 10.61
N SER A 67 -29.25 -27.63 11.16
CA SER A 67 -29.56 -26.73 12.30
C SER A 67 -30.41 -27.43 13.33
N LEU A 68 -30.07 -27.24 14.60
CA LEU A 68 -30.93 -27.57 15.74
C LEU A 68 -31.64 -26.28 16.18
N SER A 69 -32.95 -26.31 16.24
CA SER A 69 -33.77 -25.19 16.72
C SER A 69 -34.63 -25.63 17.87
N THR A 70 -34.77 -24.72 18.86
CA THR A 70 -35.75 -24.88 19.91
C THR A 70 -36.46 -23.52 20.08
N THR A 71 -37.79 -23.60 20.10
CA THR A 71 -38.64 -22.40 20.28
C THR A 71 -39.55 -22.64 21.47
N HIS A 72 -39.59 -21.69 22.41
CA HIS A 72 -40.45 -21.70 23.57
C HIS A 72 -41.35 -20.49 23.50
N GLN A 73 -42.66 -20.73 23.53
CA GLN A 73 -43.65 -19.65 23.44
C GLN A 73 -44.60 -19.69 24.60
N LEU A 74 -44.78 -18.57 25.25
CA LEU A 74 -45.83 -18.32 26.24
C LEU A 74 -46.91 -17.50 25.58
N GLY A 75 -48.12 -18.02 25.55
CA GLY A 75 -49.32 -17.36 25.06
C GLY A 75 -50.23 -17.01 26.21
N TYR A 76 -50.86 -15.81 26.21
CA TYR A 76 -51.91 -15.44 27.15
C TYR A 76 -53.09 -14.86 26.36
N GLN A 77 -54.29 -15.49 26.55
CA GLN A 77 -55.53 -15.10 25.87
C GLN A 77 -56.58 -14.67 26.87
N PRO A 78 -56.60 -13.40 27.28
CA PRO A 78 -57.47 -12.91 28.38
C PRO A 78 -58.96 -12.96 28.06
N PHE A 79 -59.37 -12.95 26.79
CA PHE A 79 -60.77 -12.85 26.35
C PHE A 79 -61.31 -14.13 25.74
N MET A 80 -60.73 -15.29 26.05
CA MET A 80 -61.28 -16.57 25.63
C MET A 80 -62.46 -16.95 26.56
N ASP A 81 -63.66 -16.82 26.04
CA ASP A 81 -64.89 -17.21 26.72
C ASP A 81 -65.63 -18.30 25.88
N ASN A 82 -65.07 -19.52 25.90
CA ASN A 82 -65.66 -20.67 25.18
C ASN A 82 -66.31 -21.72 26.11
N GLY A 83 -66.68 -21.32 27.35
CA GLY A 83 -67.36 -22.24 28.25
C GLY A 83 -66.55 -23.49 28.69
N SER A 84 -65.29 -23.53 28.37
CA SER A 84 -64.31 -24.56 28.71
C SER A 84 -63.27 -23.96 29.65
N SER A 85 -62.91 -24.68 30.69
CA SER A 85 -61.86 -24.27 31.67
C SER A 85 -60.44 -24.40 31.05
N ALA A 86 -60.29 -24.01 29.79
CA ALA A 86 -58.98 -23.96 29.17
C ALA A 86 -58.15 -22.82 29.78
N ASP A 87 -56.97 -23.12 30.24
CA ASP A 87 -56.05 -22.16 30.84
C ASP A 87 -55.83 -20.96 29.92
N LYS A 88 -56.10 -19.76 30.41
CA LYS A 88 -55.87 -18.51 29.69
C LYS A 88 -54.38 -18.31 29.35
N ALA A 89 -53.48 -19.04 29.99
CA ALA A 89 -52.06 -19.09 29.71
C ALA A 89 -51.69 -20.42 29.06
N SER A 90 -50.99 -20.38 27.97
CA SER A 90 -50.47 -21.57 27.27
C SER A 90 -48.95 -21.47 27.11
N TYR A 91 -48.28 -22.59 27.24
CA TYR A 91 -46.88 -22.73 26.91
C TYR A 91 -46.75 -23.79 25.85
N SER A 92 -45.93 -23.49 24.83
CA SER A 92 -45.52 -24.48 23.83
C SER A 92 -43.99 -24.46 23.68
N GLY A 93 -43.42 -25.63 23.48
CA GLY A 93 -42.01 -25.85 23.15
C GLY A 93 -41.92 -26.68 21.88
N ASP A 94 -41.22 -26.16 20.87
CA ASP A 94 -40.89 -26.87 19.66
C ASP A 94 -39.41 -27.17 19.64
N TYR A 95 -39.05 -28.39 19.29
CA TYR A 95 -37.68 -28.89 19.19
C TYR A 95 -37.50 -29.56 17.83
N GLY A 96 -36.50 -29.05 17.03
CA GLY A 96 -36.34 -29.58 15.67
C GLY A 96 -34.90 -29.61 15.21
N LEU A 97 -34.52 -30.71 14.60
CA LEU A 97 -33.29 -30.86 13.79
C LEU A 97 -33.69 -30.76 12.31
N ASN A 98 -33.16 -29.73 11.63
CA ASN A 98 -33.52 -29.44 10.24
C ASN A 98 -32.30 -29.51 9.35
N ALA A 99 -32.44 -30.15 8.19
CA ALA A 99 -31.44 -30.17 7.14
C ALA A 99 -32.01 -29.50 5.89
N ASN A 100 -31.26 -28.58 5.29
CA ASN A 100 -31.65 -27.91 4.07
C ASN A 100 -30.52 -28.04 3.04
N TRP A 101 -30.84 -28.48 1.83
CA TRP A 101 -29.88 -28.62 0.76
C TRP A 101 -30.47 -28.13 -0.55
N THR A 102 -29.88 -27.08 -1.11
CA THR A 102 -30.19 -26.63 -2.45
C THR A 102 -29.45 -27.54 -3.43
N VAL A 103 -30.13 -28.43 -4.11
CA VAL A 103 -29.53 -29.40 -5.08
C VAL A 103 -29.22 -28.70 -6.40
N TRP A 104 -30.12 -27.81 -6.84
CA TRP A 104 -29.98 -27.06 -8.09
C TRP A 104 -30.51 -25.65 -7.96
N ASP A 105 -29.76 -24.66 -8.52
CA ASP A 105 -30.08 -23.22 -8.49
C ASP A 105 -29.70 -22.52 -9.81
N GLY A 106 -29.73 -23.22 -10.93
CA GLY A 106 -29.30 -22.66 -12.21
C GLY A 106 -27.80 -22.39 -12.31
N LYS A 107 -26.97 -23.08 -11.52
CA LYS A 107 -25.49 -22.88 -11.39
C LYS A 107 -25.08 -21.66 -10.61
N ARG A 108 -25.99 -20.92 -9.95
CA ARG A 108 -25.70 -19.70 -9.23
C ARG A 108 -24.57 -19.87 -8.20
N ARG A 109 -24.62 -20.94 -7.39
CA ARG A 109 -23.58 -21.23 -6.39
C ARG A 109 -22.21 -21.49 -7.02
N ARG A 110 -22.18 -22.16 -8.19
CA ARG A 110 -20.92 -22.37 -8.92
C ARG A 110 -20.32 -21.06 -9.44
N TYR A 111 -21.16 -20.15 -9.97
CA TYR A 111 -20.69 -18.83 -10.37
C TYR A 111 -20.22 -18.00 -9.16
N ASN A 112 -20.89 -18.12 -8.01
CA ASN A 112 -20.44 -17.47 -6.78
C ASN A 112 -19.06 -17.97 -6.34
N ILE A 113 -18.78 -19.28 -6.43
CA ILE A 113 -17.44 -19.84 -6.15
C ILE A 113 -16.41 -19.20 -7.09
N THR A 114 -16.66 -19.21 -8.40
CA THR A 114 -15.76 -18.55 -9.37
C THR A 114 -15.56 -17.06 -9.06
N GLN A 115 -16.59 -16.38 -8.58
CA GLN A 115 -16.51 -14.98 -8.18
C GLN A 115 -15.63 -14.82 -6.93
N SER A 116 -15.78 -15.67 -5.92
CA SER A 116 -14.96 -15.65 -4.70
C SER A 116 -13.49 -15.97 -5.01
N GLU A 117 -13.20 -16.93 -5.88
CA GLU A 117 -11.83 -17.25 -6.34
C GLU A 117 -11.16 -16.06 -7.03
N ARG A 118 -11.92 -15.29 -7.82
CA ARG A 118 -11.41 -14.06 -8.45
C ARG A 118 -11.18 -12.94 -7.45
N ILE A 119 -12.03 -12.83 -6.43
CA ILE A 119 -11.85 -11.87 -5.33
C ILE A 119 -10.60 -12.23 -4.52
N ASP A 120 -10.35 -13.50 -4.23
CA ASP A 120 -9.12 -13.97 -3.58
C ASP A 120 -7.89 -13.57 -4.42
N ARG A 121 -7.90 -13.86 -5.75
CA ARG A 121 -6.80 -13.45 -6.62
C ARG A 121 -6.61 -11.94 -6.67
N GLN A 122 -7.69 -11.17 -6.66
CA GLN A 122 -7.63 -9.70 -6.61
C GLN A 122 -7.01 -9.20 -5.29
N ALA A 123 -7.36 -9.82 -4.16
CA ALA A 123 -6.74 -9.49 -2.87
C ALA A 123 -5.22 -9.75 -2.88
N GLN A 124 -4.76 -10.85 -3.48
CA GLN A 124 -3.32 -11.14 -3.66
C GLN A 124 -2.63 -10.06 -4.50
N LEU A 125 -3.22 -9.67 -5.63
CA LEU A 125 -2.68 -8.62 -6.50
C LEU A 125 -2.66 -7.25 -5.81
N THR A 126 -3.61 -6.97 -4.92
CA THR A 126 -3.60 -5.74 -4.11
C THR A 126 -2.41 -5.71 -3.14
N VAL A 127 -2.01 -6.88 -2.59
CA VAL A 127 -0.79 -6.95 -1.76
C VAL A 127 0.45 -6.72 -2.62
N GLU A 128 0.50 -7.28 -3.83
CA GLU A 128 1.60 -7.05 -4.77
C GLU A 128 1.69 -5.57 -5.18
N GLU A 129 0.56 -4.92 -5.49
CA GLU A 129 0.48 -3.49 -5.80
C GLU A 129 0.97 -2.62 -4.63
N ASN A 130 0.50 -2.90 -3.40
CA ASN A 130 0.93 -2.20 -2.21
C ASN A 130 2.44 -2.40 -1.95
N SER A 131 2.96 -3.61 -2.22
CA SER A 131 4.41 -3.89 -2.15
C SER A 131 5.19 -3.01 -3.12
N ASN A 132 4.73 -2.89 -4.37
CA ASN A 132 5.35 -2.04 -5.38
C ASN A 132 5.32 -0.57 -4.97
N ASN A 133 4.19 -0.08 -4.47
CA ASN A 133 4.04 1.31 -4.01
C ASN A 133 4.97 1.63 -2.84
N ILE A 134 5.17 0.70 -1.91
CA ILE A 134 6.10 0.86 -0.79
C ILE A 134 7.55 0.90 -1.30
N GLN A 135 7.92 0.02 -2.23
CA GLN A 135 9.25 0.04 -2.84
C GLN A 135 9.53 1.37 -3.56
N GLU A 136 8.56 1.89 -4.32
CA GLU A 136 8.66 3.19 -4.98
C GLU A 136 8.85 4.33 -3.97
N GLN A 137 8.10 4.34 -2.86
CA GLN A 137 8.25 5.33 -1.79
C GLN A 137 9.63 5.25 -1.12
N ILE A 138 10.13 4.04 -0.86
CA ILE A 138 11.46 3.84 -0.27
C ILE A 138 12.54 4.40 -1.19
N VAL A 139 12.49 4.08 -2.48
CA VAL A 139 13.47 4.59 -3.46
C VAL A 139 13.43 6.11 -3.52
N GLN A 140 12.24 6.71 -3.55
CA GLN A 140 12.11 8.17 -3.56
C GLN A 140 12.74 8.80 -2.32
N LEU A 141 12.41 8.30 -1.13
CA LEU A 141 12.99 8.83 0.12
C LEU A 141 14.50 8.55 0.22
N PHE A 142 14.95 7.37 -0.20
CA PHE A 142 16.36 7.02 -0.19
C PHE A 142 17.18 7.98 -1.05
N VAL A 143 16.73 8.24 -2.27
CA VAL A 143 17.39 9.19 -3.19
C VAL A 143 17.32 10.62 -2.67
N GLN A 144 16.21 11.02 -2.03
CA GLN A 144 16.09 12.33 -1.38
C GLN A 144 17.07 12.48 -0.23
N ILE A 145 17.25 11.46 0.62
CA ILE A 145 18.25 11.48 1.70
C ILE A 145 19.67 11.60 1.12
N LEU A 146 19.98 10.85 0.06
CA LEU A 146 21.28 10.95 -0.62
C LEU A 146 21.53 12.37 -1.16
N TYR A 147 20.52 12.94 -1.83
CA TYR A 147 20.60 14.32 -2.37
C TYR A 147 20.85 15.34 -1.27
N ILE A 148 20.05 15.31 -0.21
CA ILE A 148 20.14 16.29 0.89
C ILE A 148 21.43 16.09 1.69
N ASN A 149 21.92 14.86 1.85
CA ASN A 149 23.19 14.59 2.52
C ASN A 149 24.38 15.21 1.77
N GLU A 150 24.44 15.05 0.44
CA GLU A 150 25.45 15.76 -0.38
C GLU A 150 25.23 17.28 -0.36
N SER A 151 24.00 17.76 -0.33
CA SER A 151 23.68 19.19 -0.23
C SER A 151 24.16 19.80 1.11
N VAL A 152 24.03 19.07 2.22
CA VAL A 152 24.60 19.49 3.53
C VAL A 152 26.10 19.66 3.42
N ASN A 153 26.82 18.74 2.74
CA ASN A 153 28.26 18.88 2.53
C ASN A 153 28.61 20.13 1.71
N VAL A 154 27.85 20.41 0.65
CA VAL A 154 28.02 21.64 -0.16
C VAL A 154 27.79 22.90 0.68
N HIS A 155 26.71 22.95 1.47
CA HIS A 155 26.46 24.10 2.35
C HIS A 155 27.53 24.25 3.42
N GLN A 156 28.08 23.16 3.97
CA GLN A 156 29.19 23.19 4.91
C GLN A 156 30.44 23.80 4.27
N GLU A 157 30.80 23.37 3.05
CA GLU A 157 31.94 23.90 2.28
C GLU A 157 31.77 25.40 2.01
N ILE A 158 30.57 25.84 1.58
CA ILE A 158 30.27 27.26 1.31
C ILE A 158 30.36 28.09 2.59
N LEU A 159 29.87 27.58 3.72
CA LEU A 159 30.00 28.27 5.02
C LEU A 159 31.47 28.40 5.42
N ASP A 160 32.29 27.38 5.25
CA ASP A 160 33.72 27.42 5.58
C ASP A 160 34.44 28.43 4.69
N ILE A 161 34.11 28.51 3.41
CA ILE A 161 34.56 29.57 2.50
C ILE A 161 34.18 30.96 3.02
N SER A 162 32.93 31.14 3.43
CA SER A 162 32.44 32.44 3.93
C SER A 162 33.10 32.84 5.22
N ARG A 163 33.31 31.93 6.15
CA ARG A 163 34.06 32.16 7.38
C ARG A 163 35.52 32.59 7.11
N GLN A 164 36.17 31.93 6.13
CA GLN A 164 37.51 32.35 5.70
C GLN A 164 37.52 33.76 5.09
N ASN A 165 36.49 34.11 4.32
CA ASN A 165 36.36 35.46 3.74
C ASN A 165 36.13 36.53 4.84
N VAL A 166 35.35 36.21 5.89
CA VAL A 166 35.20 37.10 7.08
C VAL A 166 36.55 37.33 7.78
N LEU A 167 37.32 36.24 8.03
CA LEU A 167 38.65 36.37 8.66
C LEU A 167 39.57 37.26 7.83
N ARG A 168 39.63 37.04 6.50
CA ARG A 168 40.44 37.87 5.59
C ARG A 168 39.95 39.32 5.56
N GLY A 169 38.63 39.54 5.49
CA GLY A 169 37.99 40.85 5.51
C GLY A 169 38.28 41.60 6.79
N THR A 170 38.32 40.95 7.94
CA THR A 170 38.65 41.51 9.24
C THR A 170 40.11 42.05 9.24
N GLU A 171 41.06 41.26 8.68
CA GLU A 171 42.44 41.70 8.56
C GLU A 171 42.59 42.89 7.58
N MET A 172 41.89 42.85 6.44
CA MET A 172 41.89 43.94 5.44
C MET A 172 41.29 45.21 6.05
N TYR A 173 40.22 45.11 6.85
CA TYR A 173 39.64 46.25 7.58
C TYR A 173 40.64 46.84 8.62
N ARG A 174 41.29 45.98 9.40
CA ARG A 174 42.29 46.39 10.41
C ARG A 174 43.46 47.21 9.81
N VAL A 175 43.85 46.87 8.57
CA VAL A 175 44.91 47.59 7.86
C VAL A 175 44.40 48.73 6.94
N GLY A 176 43.09 49.03 7.01
CA GLY A 176 42.47 50.15 6.26
C GLY A 176 42.23 49.87 4.76
N LYS A 177 42.30 48.59 4.32
CA LYS A 177 42.10 48.19 2.92
C LYS A 177 40.64 47.80 2.60
N LEU A 178 39.78 47.67 3.59
CA LEU A 178 38.38 47.35 3.44
C LEU A 178 37.52 48.29 4.27
N SER A 179 36.31 48.64 3.80
CA SER A 179 35.36 49.44 4.54
C SER A 179 34.65 48.64 5.63
N LYS A 180 34.10 49.30 6.66
CA LYS A 180 33.24 48.64 7.66
C LYS A 180 31.98 48.06 7.02
N ALA A 181 31.42 48.74 6.00
CA ALA A 181 30.25 48.27 5.27
C ALA A 181 30.53 46.93 4.56
N ASP A 182 31.67 46.81 3.88
CA ASP A 182 32.08 45.58 3.20
C ASP A 182 32.32 44.43 4.18
N LEU A 183 32.97 44.70 5.33
CA LEU A 183 33.16 43.70 6.38
C LEU A 183 31.81 43.21 6.90
N SER A 184 30.87 44.13 7.20
CA SER A 184 29.52 43.76 7.67
C SER A 184 28.75 42.94 6.61
N GLN A 185 28.98 43.17 5.30
CA GLN A 185 28.41 42.37 4.23
C GLN A 185 28.97 40.93 4.22
N LEU A 186 30.28 40.73 4.47
CA LEU A 186 30.87 39.40 4.63
C LEU A 186 30.30 38.67 5.85
N GLU A 187 30.17 39.37 6.98
CA GLU A 187 29.59 38.82 8.20
C GLU A 187 28.12 38.37 7.97
N ALA A 188 27.30 39.22 7.31
CA ALA A 188 25.92 38.91 6.98
C ALA A 188 25.81 37.72 6.02
N GLN A 189 26.71 37.60 5.04
CA GLN A 189 26.75 36.48 4.12
C GLN A 189 27.11 35.16 4.84
N ALA A 190 28.09 35.19 5.75
CA ALA A 190 28.43 33.99 6.54
C ALA A 190 27.27 33.54 7.44
N ALA A 191 26.53 34.47 8.04
CA ALA A 191 25.33 34.15 8.81
C ALA A 191 24.22 33.55 7.95
N THR A 192 24.04 34.04 6.72
CA THR A 192 23.07 33.45 5.75
C THR A 192 23.47 32.05 5.35
N ASP A 193 24.76 31.78 5.12
CA ASP A 193 25.23 30.44 4.76
C ASP A 193 25.11 29.46 5.94
N GLU A 194 25.33 29.95 7.19
CA GLU A 194 25.06 29.13 8.38
C GLU A 194 23.59 28.78 8.55
N TYR A 195 22.69 29.75 8.31
CA TYR A 195 21.26 29.52 8.30
C TYR A 195 20.86 28.42 7.24
N ASN A 196 21.41 28.52 6.02
CA ASN A 196 21.16 27.57 4.97
C ASN A 196 21.65 26.15 5.32
N LEU A 197 22.81 26.03 5.98
CA LEU A 197 23.34 24.78 6.48
C LEU A 197 22.42 24.16 7.55
N VAL A 198 21.95 24.95 8.50
CA VAL A 198 21.02 24.47 9.56
C VAL A 198 19.73 23.99 8.93
N ASN A 199 19.18 24.71 7.96
CA ASN A 199 18.00 24.29 7.23
C ASN A 199 18.22 22.97 6.49
N ALA A 200 19.34 22.80 5.78
CA ALA A 200 19.65 21.57 5.07
C ALA A 200 19.77 20.37 6.04
N LYS A 201 20.40 20.55 7.19
CA LYS A 201 20.48 19.52 8.25
C LYS A 201 19.10 19.17 8.79
N GLY A 202 18.25 20.16 9.08
CA GLY A 202 16.88 19.92 9.53
C GLY A 202 16.05 19.12 8.50
N THR A 203 16.18 19.45 7.22
CA THR A 203 15.54 18.70 6.12
C THR A 203 16.06 17.27 6.01
N LEU A 204 17.37 17.05 6.21
CA LEU A 204 17.95 15.70 6.25
C LEU A 204 17.34 14.85 7.38
N ASP A 205 17.25 15.44 8.57
CA ASP A 205 16.68 14.76 9.74
C ASP A 205 15.20 14.44 9.53
N GLU A 206 14.44 15.34 8.86
CA GLU A 206 13.05 15.11 8.50
C GLU A 206 12.89 13.92 7.53
N TYR A 207 13.69 13.84 6.46
CA TYR A 207 13.63 12.71 5.54
C TYR A 207 14.08 11.38 6.19
N LYS A 208 15.08 11.43 7.07
CA LYS A 208 15.47 10.26 7.87
C LYS A 208 14.33 9.81 8.80
N LEU A 209 13.59 10.75 9.39
CA LEU A 209 12.43 10.42 10.22
C LEU A 209 11.30 9.79 9.40
N GLN A 210 10.99 10.33 8.20
CA GLN A 210 10.01 9.76 7.30
C GLN A 210 10.40 8.34 6.86
N MET A 211 11.69 8.09 6.60
CA MET A 211 12.17 6.75 6.28
C MET A 211 12.03 5.80 7.48
N LYS A 212 12.39 6.21 8.69
CA LYS A 212 12.16 5.41 9.90
C LYS A 212 10.69 5.04 10.08
N GLU A 213 9.76 5.96 9.81
CA GLU A 213 8.32 5.69 9.86
C GLU A 213 7.92 4.63 8.83
N LEU A 214 8.39 4.76 7.59
CA LEU A 214 8.10 3.80 6.53
C LEU A 214 8.66 2.39 6.82
N LEU A 215 9.85 2.34 7.42
CA LEU A 215 10.51 1.11 7.86
C LEU A 215 9.98 0.57 9.20
N ARG A 216 9.17 1.34 9.94
CA ARG A 216 8.71 1.01 11.29
C ARG A 216 9.86 0.80 12.30
N LEU A 217 10.91 1.60 12.16
CA LEU A 217 12.00 1.63 13.13
C LEU A 217 11.63 2.49 14.35
N ASP A 218 12.30 2.25 15.48
CA ASP A 218 12.19 3.12 16.64
C ASP A 218 12.70 4.54 16.27
N TYR A 219 11.97 5.56 16.68
CA TYR A 219 12.34 6.95 16.42
C TYR A 219 13.69 7.33 17.06
N ALA A 220 14.06 6.67 18.17
CA ALA A 220 15.34 6.86 18.86
C ALA A 220 16.49 6.08 18.21
N ALA A 221 16.24 5.13 17.31
CA ALA A 221 17.29 4.36 16.67
C ALA A 221 18.14 5.24 15.75
N ASP A 222 19.43 5.04 15.74
CA ASP A 222 20.31 5.67 14.76
C ASP A 222 20.02 5.10 13.36
N PHE A 223 19.88 5.99 12.39
CA PHE A 223 19.61 5.62 11.01
C PHE A 223 20.37 6.51 10.05
N ASP A 224 21.07 5.90 9.13
CA ASP A 224 21.68 6.56 7.99
C ASP A 224 21.61 5.67 6.74
N VAL A 225 21.86 6.26 5.56
CA VAL A 225 21.85 5.52 4.29
C VAL A 225 23.26 5.38 3.73
N ALA A 226 23.53 4.23 3.12
CA ALA A 226 24.79 3.98 2.44
C ALA A 226 24.88 4.84 1.17
N VAL A 227 25.94 5.62 1.05
CA VAL A 227 26.21 6.44 -0.15
C VAL A 227 26.83 5.54 -1.23
N PRO A 228 26.21 5.38 -2.40
CA PRO A 228 26.75 4.55 -3.48
C PRO A 228 28.04 5.15 -4.07
N SER A 229 29.07 4.34 -4.23
CA SER A 229 30.37 4.77 -4.76
C SER A 229 30.35 5.13 -6.25
N ALA A 230 29.39 4.59 -7.01
CA ALA A 230 29.29 4.71 -8.47
C ALA A 230 28.19 5.64 -8.99
N SER A 231 27.59 6.46 -8.11
CA SER A 231 26.41 7.28 -8.44
C SER A 231 26.59 8.20 -9.67
N ASP A 232 27.77 8.74 -9.89
CA ASP A 232 28.05 9.58 -11.07
C ASP A 232 28.05 8.78 -12.40
N ARG A 233 28.52 7.55 -12.37
CA ARG A 233 28.52 6.65 -13.55
C ARG A 233 27.10 6.17 -13.84
N GLN A 234 26.36 5.82 -12.81
CA GLN A 234 24.97 5.37 -12.92
C GLN A 234 24.06 6.48 -13.47
N ALA A 235 24.24 7.74 -13.05
CA ALA A 235 23.49 8.88 -13.59
C ALA A 235 23.73 9.13 -15.09
N LEU A 236 24.83 8.59 -15.66
CA LEU A 236 25.16 8.67 -17.08
C LEU A 236 24.87 7.37 -17.84
N ALA A 237 24.26 6.38 -17.19
CA ALA A 237 23.89 5.11 -17.82
C ALA A 237 22.83 5.31 -18.92
N ASP A 238 22.72 4.34 -19.80
CA ASP A 238 21.73 4.36 -20.88
C ASP A 238 20.31 4.27 -20.30
N ILE A 239 19.42 5.12 -20.81
CA ILE A 239 18.02 5.16 -20.42
C ILE A 239 17.24 4.16 -21.28
N PRO A 240 16.51 3.18 -20.69
CA PRO A 240 15.75 2.22 -21.46
C PRO A 240 14.67 2.92 -22.30
N PRO A 241 14.38 2.47 -23.52
CA PRO A 241 13.33 3.04 -24.36
C PRO A 241 11.96 2.90 -23.69
N ALA A 242 11.15 3.96 -23.70
CA ALA A 242 9.84 3.98 -23.05
C ALA A 242 8.91 2.86 -23.54
N ASP A 243 8.95 2.52 -24.84
CA ASP A 243 8.11 1.47 -25.43
C ASP A 243 8.46 0.07 -24.90
N ARG A 244 9.74 -0.18 -24.62
CA ARG A 244 10.21 -1.44 -24.04
C ARG A 244 9.71 -1.58 -22.60
N VAL A 245 9.87 -0.53 -21.79
CA VAL A 245 9.37 -0.46 -20.41
C VAL A 245 7.85 -0.62 -20.38
N MET A 246 7.13 0.06 -21.28
CA MET A 246 5.68 -0.03 -21.40
C MET A 246 5.20 -1.45 -21.71
N THR A 247 5.85 -2.13 -22.64
CA THR A 247 5.49 -3.50 -23.01
C THR A 247 5.68 -4.46 -21.83
N ALA A 248 6.78 -4.34 -21.12
CA ALA A 248 7.04 -5.15 -19.92
C ALA A 248 6.04 -4.84 -18.79
N ALA A 249 5.81 -3.56 -18.50
CA ALA A 249 4.89 -3.13 -17.45
C ALA A 249 3.45 -3.59 -17.69
N LEU A 250 2.94 -3.52 -18.93
CA LEU A 250 1.59 -4.00 -19.27
C LEU A 250 1.41 -5.50 -18.99
N ALA A 251 2.48 -6.30 -19.09
CA ALA A 251 2.43 -7.73 -18.82
C ALA A 251 2.57 -8.08 -17.34
N MET A 252 3.32 -7.29 -16.57
CA MET A 252 3.71 -7.67 -15.21
C MET A 252 2.99 -6.90 -14.10
N ARG A 253 2.55 -5.65 -14.37
CA ARG A 253 2.02 -4.79 -13.29
C ARG A 253 0.70 -5.32 -12.74
N PRO A 254 0.58 -5.41 -11.39
CA PRO A 254 -0.60 -5.94 -10.71
C PRO A 254 -1.89 -5.19 -11.06
N GLU A 255 -1.84 -3.86 -11.24
CA GLU A 255 -2.99 -3.03 -11.57
C GLU A 255 -3.62 -3.40 -12.93
N MET A 256 -2.82 -3.86 -13.90
CA MET A 256 -3.33 -4.35 -15.18
C MET A 256 -3.98 -5.72 -15.05
N GLN A 257 -3.41 -6.60 -14.22
CA GLN A 257 -4.00 -7.90 -13.91
C GLN A 257 -5.31 -7.76 -13.13
N GLN A 258 -5.39 -6.81 -12.19
CA GLN A 258 -6.63 -6.50 -11.45
C GLN A 258 -7.73 -6.00 -12.40
N ALA A 259 -7.41 -5.09 -13.31
CA ALA A 259 -8.36 -4.60 -14.30
C ALA A 259 -8.90 -5.73 -15.20
N ALA A 260 -8.05 -6.68 -15.61
CA ALA A 260 -8.48 -7.87 -16.35
C ALA A 260 -9.42 -8.76 -15.52
N ILE A 261 -9.11 -8.97 -14.23
CA ILE A 261 -9.97 -9.73 -13.31
C ILE A 261 -11.33 -9.05 -13.13
N ASP A 262 -11.39 -7.71 -13.03
CA ASP A 262 -12.65 -6.97 -12.91
C ASP A 262 -13.56 -7.17 -14.14
N ILE A 263 -12.99 -7.25 -15.34
CA ILE A 263 -13.74 -7.59 -16.56
C ILE A 263 -14.29 -9.01 -16.47
N GLU A 264 -13.48 -9.98 -16.03
CA GLU A 264 -13.93 -11.37 -15.88
C GLU A 264 -14.99 -11.52 -14.78
N ARG A 265 -14.89 -10.76 -13.69
CA ARG A 265 -15.92 -10.68 -12.65
C ARG A 265 -17.22 -10.12 -13.20
N GLY A 266 -17.15 -9.04 -13.97
CA GLY A 266 -18.32 -8.47 -14.63
C GLY A 266 -19.04 -9.41 -15.60
N LYS A 267 -18.28 -10.29 -16.30
CA LYS A 267 -18.89 -11.38 -17.11
C LYS A 267 -19.62 -12.38 -16.24
N THR A 268 -19.02 -12.79 -15.12
CA THR A 268 -19.63 -13.73 -14.16
C THR A 268 -20.87 -13.13 -13.50
N ASP A 269 -20.88 -11.83 -13.19
CA ASP A 269 -22.04 -11.14 -12.63
C ASP A 269 -23.25 -11.15 -13.59
N ILE A 270 -23.01 -11.08 -14.90
CA ILE A 270 -24.07 -11.25 -15.91
C ILE A 270 -24.64 -12.68 -15.84
N ASP A 271 -23.79 -13.69 -15.71
CA ASP A 271 -24.23 -15.09 -15.61
C ASP A 271 -24.97 -15.36 -14.31
N ILE A 272 -24.50 -14.80 -13.17
CA ILE A 272 -25.22 -14.85 -11.89
C ILE A 272 -26.60 -14.18 -12.03
N ALA A 273 -26.67 -12.99 -12.63
CA ALA A 273 -27.94 -12.31 -12.83
C ALA A 273 -28.94 -13.10 -13.70
N ARG A 274 -28.44 -13.84 -14.71
CA ARG A 274 -29.27 -14.71 -15.55
C ARG A 274 -29.90 -15.88 -14.80
N THR A 275 -29.27 -16.35 -13.71
CA THR A 275 -29.81 -17.47 -12.91
C THR A 275 -31.12 -17.13 -12.23
N GLY A 276 -31.49 -15.85 -12.09
CA GLY A 276 -32.75 -15.40 -11.51
C GLY A 276 -34.01 -15.92 -12.23
N LYS A 277 -33.89 -16.42 -13.48
CA LYS A 277 -34.95 -17.05 -14.23
C LYS A 277 -34.88 -18.59 -14.24
N MET A 278 -33.85 -19.15 -13.64
CA MET A 278 -33.66 -20.61 -13.62
C MET A 278 -34.49 -21.22 -12.49
N PRO A 279 -34.99 -22.46 -12.68
CA PRO A 279 -35.63 -23.17 -11.59
C PRO A 279 -34.63 -23.45 -10.46
N THR A 280 -35.15 -23.55 -9.24
CA THR A 280 -34.38 -24.00 -8.07
C THR A 280 -34.99 -25.26 -7.51
N VAL A 281 -34.16 -26.24 -7.13
CA VAL A 281 -34.56 -27.49 -6.49
C VAL A 281 -33.86 -27.56 -5.14
N ALA A 282 -34.68 -27.65 -4.08
CA ALA A 282 -34.19 -27.78 -2.72
C ALA A 282 -34.73 -29.08 -2.08
N LEU A 283 -33.87 -29.76 -1.35
CA LEU A 283 -34.22 -30.89 -0.48
C LEU A 283 -34.26 -30.42 0.94
N GLN A 284 -35.33 -30.71 1.67
CA GLN A 284 -35.53 -30.37 3.06
C GLN A 284 -35.86 -31.62 3.84
N GLY A 285 -35.21 -31.82 4.97
CA GLY A 285 -35.48 -32.92 5.87
C GLY A 285 -35.49 -32.43 7.31
N GLY A 286 -36.31 -33.03 8.16
CA GLY A 286 -36.32 -32.63 9.56
C GLY A 286 -36.90 -33.75 10.46
N ILE A 287 -36.41 -33.75 11.69
CA ILE A 287 -36.95 -34.54 12.79
C ILE A 287 -37.25 -33.54 13.92
N GLY A 288 -38.45 -33.60 14.46
CA GLY A 288 -38.87 -32.70 15.54
C GLY A 288 -39.93 -33.27 16.44
N THR A 289 -40.09 -32.60 17.56
CA THR A 289 -41.16 -32.86 18.51
C THR A 289 -41.66 -31.57 19.14
N ASN A 290 -42.85 -31.59 19.65
CA ASN A 290 -43.40 -30.45 20.36
C ASN A 290 -44.07 -30.84 21.68
N THR A 291 -44.10 -29.90 22.58
CA THR A 291 -44.78 -30.00 23.89
C THR A 291 -45.70 -28.80 24.09
N MET A 292 -46.83 -28.99 24.73
CA MET A 292 -47.72 -27.89 25.04
C MET A 292 -48.48 -28.14 26.35
N THR A 293 -48.86 -27.07 27.05
CA THR A 293 -49.75 -27.13 28.22
C THR A 293 -51.21 -27.35 27.80
N GLY A 294 -52.03 -27.85 28.71
CA GLY A 294 -53.47 -28.05 28.45
C GLY A 294 -53.83 -29.37 27.75
N THR A 295 -52.87 -30.23 27.46
CA THR A 295 -53.10 -31.54 26.80
C THR A 295 -53.49 -32.69 27.75
N GLY A 296 -53.37 -32.46 29.07
CA GLY A 296 -53.57 -33.50 30.09
C GLY A 296 -52.44 -34.55 30.18
N THR A 297 -51.39 -34.45 29.35
CA THR A 297 -50.25 -35.35 29.34
C THR A 297 -48.97 -34.65 29.83
N SER A 298 -48.08 -35.40 30.50
CA SER A 298 -46.84 -34.85 31.02
C SER A 298 -45.88 -34.43 29.90
N TRP A 299 -45.03 -33.45 30.15
CA TRP A 299 -44.01 -32.99 29.21
C TRP A 299 -43.14 -34.18 28.72
N GLY A 300 -42.73 -35.07 29.61
CA GLY A 300 -41.89 -36.22 29.26
C GLY A 300 -42.53 -37.24 28.37
N SER A 301 -43.88 -37.41 28.42
CA SER A 301 -44.61 -38.30 27.49
C SER A 301 -44.89 -37.62 26.16
N GLN A 302 -45.09 -36.29 26.13
CA GLN A 302 -45.32 -35.60 24.88
C GLN A 302 -44.10 -35.61 23.94
N MET A 303 -42.87 -35.64 24.48
CA MET A 303 -41.64 -35.64 23.68
C MET A 303 -41.56 -36.84 22.70
N PRO A 304 -41.70 -38.11 23.12
CA PRO A 304 -41.71 -39.24 22.18
C PRO A 304 -43.01 -39.35 21.37
N ASP A 305 -44.18 -39.02 21.99
CA ASP A 305 -45.48 -39.18 21.34
C ASP A 305 -45.70 -38.21 20.17
N ASN A 306 -45.11 -37.00 20.25
CA ASN A 306 -45.20 -35.97 19.22
C ASN A 306 -44.02 -36.01 18.25
N MET A 307 -43.15 -37.03 18.31
CA MET A 307 -42.00 -37.12 17.39
C MET A 307 -42.46 -37.30 15.95
N ARG A 308 -41.96 -36.48 15.05
CA ARG A 308 -42.29 -36.47 13.65
C ARG A 308 -41.04 -36.29 12.81
N GLY A 309 -40.96 -36.99 11.66
CA GLY A 309 -39.96 -36.82 10.65
C GLY A 309 -40.60 -36.35 9.34
N SER A 310 -39.92 -35.51 8.60
CA SER A 310 -40.36 -35.06 7.29
C SER A 310 -39.19 -35.04 6.31
N LEU A 311 -39.50 -35.38 5.06
CA LEU A 311 -38.60 -35.23 3.93
C LEU A 311 -39.38 -34.61 2.78
N GLY A 312 -38.89 -33.54 2.21
CA GLY A 312 -39.57 -32.81 1.14
C GLY A 312 -38.61 -32.38 0.05
N VAL A 313 -39.12 -32.32 -1.17
CA VAL A 313 -38.44 -31.73 -2.33
C VAL A 313 -39.27 -30.53 -2.76
N THR A 314 -38.62 -29.37 -2.87
CA THR A 314 -39.26 -28.15 -3.35
C THR A 314 -38.67 -27.78 -4.70
N LEU A 315 -39.50 -27.69 -5.73
CA LEU A 315 -39.16 -27.11 -7.03
C LEU A 315 -39.81 -25.71 -7.12
N SER A 316 -39.00 -24.68 -7.29
CA SER A 316 -39.49 -23.34 -7.50
C SER A 316 -39.11 -22.86 -8.90
N VAL A 317 -40.08 -22.46 -9.72
CA VAL A 317 -39.90 -21.96 -11.08
C VAL A 317 -40.45 -20.54 -11.17
N PRO A 318 -39.61 -19.52 -11.34
CA PRO A 318 -40.08 -18.15 -11.46
C PRO A 318 -40.75 -17.93 -12.82
N LEU A 319 -42.06 -17.78 -12.87
CA LEU A 319 -42.81 -17.53 -14.10
C LEU A 319 -42.83 -16.05 -14.49
N SER A 320 -42.92 -15.18 -13.50
CA SER A 320 -42.84 -13.72 -13.64
C SER A 320 -42.10 -13.11 -12.44
N ASP A 321 -41.15 -12.25 -12.71
CA ASP A 321 -40.32 -11.59 -11.69
C ASP A 321 -40.40 -10.06 -11.73
N ASN A 322 -41.48 -9.51 -12.30
CA ASN A 322 -41.72 -8.07 -12.43
C ASN A 322 -40.48 -7.34 -13.05
N ARG A 323 -39.87 -7.95 -14.06
CA ARG A 323 -38.66 -7.47 -14.76
C ARG A 323 -37.36 -7.46 -13.91
N SER A 324 -37.36 -8.00 -12.67
CA SER A 324 -36.20 -7.98 -11.77
C SER A 324 -34.94 -8.53 -12.43
N THR A 325 -35.00 -9.77 -12.96
CA THR A 325 -33.86 -10.42 -13.64
C THR A 325 -33.39 -9.61 -14.87
N LYS A 326 -34.32 -9.11 -15.70
CA LYS A 326 -33.95 -8.31 -16.88
C LYS A 326 -33.20 -7.05 -16.48
N THR A 327 -33.64 -6.41 -15.41
CA THR A 327 -32.98 -5.21 -14.86
C THR A 327 -31.61 -5.56 -14.27
N ALA A 328 -31.49 -6.67 -13.51
CA ALA A 328 -30.21 -7.14 -12.97
C ALA A 328 -29.19 -7.44 -14.09
N VAL A 329 -29.61 -8.17 -15.14
CA VAL A 329 -28.75 -8.46 -16.30
C VAL A 329 -28.31 -7.17 -17.01
N ASN A 330 -29.22 -6.22 -17.19
CA ASN A 330 -28.85 -4.94 -17.83
C ASN A 330 -27.86 -4.13 -16.96
N LYS A 331 -28.07 -4.07 -15.64
CA LYS A 331 -27.13 -3.43 -14.71
C LYS A 331 -25.76 -4.10 -14.73
N ALA A 332 -25.71 -5.44 -14.73
CA ALA A 332 -24.47 -6.18 -14.83
C ALA A 332 -23.72 -5.92 -16.14
N LYS A 333 -24.45 -5.81 -17.27
CA LYS A 333 -23.84 -5.40 -18.55
C LYS A 333 -23.25 -4.00 -18.53
N LEU A 334 -23.94 -3.04 -17.90
CA LEU A 334 -23.41 -1.68 -17.74
C LEU A 334 -22.18 -1.66 -16.81
N ALA A 335 -22.18 -2.45 -15.74
CA ALA A 335 -21.02 -2.63 -14.87
C ALA A 335 -19.81 -3.23 -15.62
N LEU A 336 -20.04 -4.21 -16.50
CA LEU A 336 -18.98 -4.75 -17.37
C LEU A 336 -18.41 -3.67 -18.30
N GLN A 337 -19.24 -2.85 -18.91
CA GLN A 337 -18.76 -1.74 -19.74
C GLN A 337 -17.96 -0.73 -18.93
N GLN A 338 -18.37 -0.43 -17.69
CA GLN A 338 -17.59 0.42 -16.78
C GLN A 338 -16.23 -0.20 -16.44
N ALA A 339 -16.16 -1.52 -16.22
CA ALA A 339 -14.89 -2.22 -15.97
C ALA A 339 -13.95 -2.13 -17.19
N GLN A 340 -14.49 -2.26 -18.41
CA GLN A 340 -13.71 -2.11 -19.64
C GLN A 340 -13.13 -0.69 -19.81
N LEU A 341 -13.93 0.35 -19.51
CA LEU A 341 -13.47 1.73 -19.55
C LEU A 341 -12.39 1.99 -18.47
N LYS A 342 -12.53 1.39 -17.28
CA LYS A 342 -11.50 1.49 -16.23
C LYS A 342 -10.19 0.81 -16.64
N GLU A 343 -10.24 -0.32 -17.33
CA GLU A 343 -9.03 -0.97 -17.88
C GLU A 343 -8.33 -0.08 -18.90
N GLU A 344 -9.09 0.56 -19.81
CA GLU A 344 -8.53 1.51 -20.76
C GLU A 344 -7.89 2.73 -20.05
N ASP A 345 -8.53 3.27 -19.01
CA ASP A 345 -8.03 4.38 -18.22
C ASP A 345 -6.75 3.98 -17.44
N ALA A 346 -6.74 2.80 -16.80
CA ALA A 346 -5.55 2.26 -16.13
C ALA A 346 -4.37 2.11 -17.09
N ARG A 347 -4.61 1.61 -18.31
CA ARG A 347 -3.59 1.50 -19.36
C ARG A 347 -3.04 2.87 -19.77
N ARG A 348 -3.90 3.86 -19.94
CA ARG A 348 -3.47 5.23 -20.27
C ARG A 348 -2.69 5.88 -19.12
N SER A 349 -3.14 5.69 -17.90
CA SER A 349 -2.45 6.18 -16.69
C SER A 349 -1.04 5.59 -16.59
N LEU A 350 -0.90 4.28 -16.78
CA LEU A 350 0.38 3.59 -16.80
C LEU A 350 1.31 4.15 -17.90
N GLN A 351 0.75 4.37 -19.10
CA GLN A 351 1.50 4.97 -20.21
C GLN A 351 2.00 6.37 -19.87
N LEU A 352 1.15 7.22 -19.30
CA LEU A 352 1.54 8.59 -18.90
C LEU A 352 2.61 8.57 -17.82
N THR A 353 2.54 7.66 -16.85
CA THR A 353 3.53 7.49 -15.78
C THR A 353 4.89 7.12 -16.37
N ILE A 354 4.96 6.11 -17.23
CA ILE A 354 6.22 5.65 -17.84
C ILE A 354 6.81 6.73 -18.77
N GLN A 355 5.97 7.40 -19.56
CA GLN A 355 6.40 8.53 -20.38
C GLN A 355 6.94 9.68 -19.52
N GLY A 356 6.28 9.98 -18.40
CA GLY A 356 6.74 10.97 -17.43
C GLY A 356 8.10 10.61 -16.84
N PHE A 357 8.31 9.37 -16.45
CA PHE A 357 9.61 8.90 -15.94
C PHE A 357 10.70 9.00 -17.01
N TRP A 358 10.41 8.58 -18.23
CA TRP A 358 11.36 8.66 -19.35
C TRP A 358 11.76 10.10 -19.68
N ILE A 359 10.79 11.03 -19.76
CA ILE A 359 11.04 12.46 -19.99
C ILE A 359 11.91 13.02 -18.87
N ASN A 360 11.57 12.73 -17.62
CA ASN A 360 12.32 13.22 -16.46
C ASN A 360 13.74 12.65 -16.43
N ALA A 361 13.91 11.34 -16.68
CA ALA A 361 15.24 10.72 -16.77
C ALA A 361 16.09 11.38 -17.85
N THR A 362 15.56 11.50 -19.07
CA THR A 362 16.28 12.07 -20.23
C THR A 362 16.65 13.53 -20.00
N THR A 363 15.68 14.34 -19.56
CA THR A 363 15.88 15.78 -19.34
C THR A 363 16.91 16.02 -18.23
N ASN A 364 16.79 15.32 -17.09
CA ASN A 364 17.69 15.53 -15.97
C ASN A 364 19.09 14.96 -16.24
N GLN A 365 19.23 13.90 -17.05
CA GLN A 365 20.54 13.43 -17.51
C GLN A 365 21.25 14.50 -18.35
N GLN A 366 20.55 15.19 -19.26
CA GLN A 366 21.14 16.30 -20.03
C GLN A 366 21.46 17.49 -19.14
N ARG A 367 20.57 17.83 -18.19
CA ARG A 367 20.85 18.88 -17.18
C ARG A 367 22.08 18.53 -16.34
N TYR A 368 22.25 17.26 -15.94
CA TYR A 368 23.41 16.82 -15.18
C TYR A 368 24.72 17.00 -15.96
N LYS A 369 24.73 16.63 -17.26
CA LYS A 369 25.90 16.85 -18.13
C LYS A 369 26.25 18.33 -18.23
N ALA A 370 25.28 19.22 -18.42
CA ALA A 370 25.48 20.66 -18.49
C ALA A 370 25.90 21.25 -17.12
N ALA A 371 25.26 20.84 -16.02
CA ALA A 371 25.57 21.32 -14.69
C ALA A 371 26.98 20.91 -14.25
N LYS A 372 27.47 19.72 -14.66
CA LYS A 372 28.85 19.30 -14.39
C LYS A 372 29.88 20.23 -15.03
N ALA A 373 29.67 20.67 -16.27
CA ALA A 373 30.52 21.66 -16.93
C ALA A 373 30.41 23.06 -16.26
N SER A 374 29.16 23.44 -15.86
CA SER A 374 28.92 24.71 -15.17
C SER A 374 29.65 24.80 -13.83
N VAL A 375 29.69 23.70 -13.05
CA VAL A 375 30.40 23.68 -11.76
C VAL A 375 31.90 23.93 -11.98
N VAL A 376 32.53 23.31 -12.97
CA VAL A 376 33.96 23.54 -13.27
C VAL A 376 34.22 25.01 -13.57
N SER A 377 33.44 25.60 -14.50
CA SER A 377 33.62 27.01 -14.87
C SER A 377 33.30 27.98 -13.73
N ALA A 378 32.31 27.69 -12.89
CA ALA A 378 31.96 28.50 -11.73
C ALA A 378 33.04 28.41 -10.63
N GLN A 379 33.62 27.22 -10.44
CA GLN A 379 34.74 27.03 -9.50
C GLN A 379 35.97 27.87 -9.93
N ASP A 380 36.40 27.70 -11.20
CA ASP A 380 37.54 28.44 -11.74
C ASP A 380 37.32 29.97 -11.62
N SER A 381 36.10 30.44 -11.92
CA SER A 381 35.73 31.87 -11.81
C SER A 381 35.80 32.36 -10.36
N TYR A 382 35.23 31.54 -9.42
CA TYR A 382 35.28 31.91 -8.00
C TYR A 382 36.71 31.97 -7.47
N GLU A 383 37.58 31.02 -7.78
CA GLU A 383 38.97 30.98 -7.38
C GLU A 383 39.73 32.20 -7.91
N LEU A 384 39.58 32.52 -9.20
CA LEU A 384 40.25 33.68 -9.81
C LEU A 384 39.77 34.99 -9.19
N LEU A 385 38.45 35.18 -9.00
CA LEU A 385 37.90 36.38 -8.36
C LEU A 385 38.29 36.50 -6.87
N GLY A 386 38.41 35.33 -6.19
CA GLY A 386 38.94 35.29 -4.82
C GLY A 386 40.37 35.80 -4.70
N GLU A 387 41.26 35.41 -5.64
CA GLU A 387 42.63 35.94 -5.69
C GLU A 387 42.66 37.43 -6.04
N GLN A 388 41.84 37.88 -6.99
CA GLN A 388 41.75 39.32 -7.34
C GLN A 388 41.21 40.14 -6.20
N PHE A 389 40.22 39.66 -5.43
CA PHE A 389 39.73 40.30 -4.22
C PHE A 389 40.83 40.39 -3.15
N ARG A 390 41.62 39.36 -2.94
CA ARG A 390 42.77 39.34 -2.02
C ARG A 390 43.81 40.42 -2.37
N LEU A 391 44.01 40.65 -3.67
CA LEU A 391 44.91 41.69 -4.16
C LEU A 391 44.31 43.12 -4.16
N GLY A 392 43.03 43.24 -3.83
CA GLY A 392 42.29 44.51 -3.85
C GLY A 392 41.90 44.97 -5.26
N LEU A 393 41.97 44.09 -6.28
CA LEU A 393 41.64 44.42 -7.66
C LEU A 393 40.14 44.25 -7.97
N LYS A 394 39.42 43.55 -7.12
CA LYS A 394 37.97 43.30 -7.24
C LYS A 394 37.25 43.61 -5.94
N ASN A 395 35.97 43.97 -6.02
CA ASN A 395 35.13 44.28 -4.89
C ASN A 395 34.41 43.06 -4.32
N ILE A 396 33.82 43.18 -3.13
CA ILE A 396 33.13 42.14 -2.41
C ILE A 396 31.89 41.64 -3.16
N VAL A 397 31.19 42.48 -3.92
CA VAL A 397 29.96 42.12 -4.63
C VAL A 397 30.28 41.11 -5.70
N GLU A 398 31.38 41.29 -6.46
CA GLU A 398 31.82 40.35 -7.48
C GLU A 398 32.20 38.99 -6.89
N LEU A 399 32.91 38.98 -5.74
CA LEU A 399 33.27 37.74 -5.03
C LEU A 399 32.02 37.02 -4.52
N THR A 400 31.06 37.74 -3.92
CA THR A 400 29.82 37.17 -3.40
C THR A 400 28.96 36.59 -4.55
N ASN A 401 28.86 37.30 -5.68
CA ASN A 401 28.13 36.83 -6.86
C ASN A 401 28.78 35.56 -7.43
N ALA A 402 30.09 35.47 -7.53
CA ALA A 402 30.79 34.30 -7.99
C ALA A 402 30.58 33.11 -7.06
N LYS A 403 30.62 33.33 -5.72
CA LYS A 403 30.30 32.28 -4.73
C LYS A 403 28.85 31.79 -4.88
N THR A 404 27.89 32.70 -5.04
CA THR A 404 26.49 32.34 -5.26
C THR A 404 26.29 31.52 -6.55
N THR A 405 27.00 31.92 -7.62
CA THR A 405 26.99 31.20 -8.90
C THR A 405 27.54 29.77 -8.73
N LEU A 406 28.63 29.59 -7.98
CA LEU A 406 29.21 28.29 -7.67
C LEU A 406 28.24 27.44 -6.86
N LEU A 407 27.65 27.98 -5.79
CA LEU A 407 26.65 27.27 -4.98
C LEU A 407 25.47 26.78 -5.85
N ASN A 408 24.89 27.68 -6.67
CA ASN A 408 23.79 27.34 -7.56
C ASN A 408 24.17 26.25 -8.60
N ALA A 409 25.37 26.30 -9.13
CA ALA A 409 25.88 25.29 -10.07
C ALA A 409 26.04 23.92 -9.37
N GLN A 410 26.60 23.90 -8.14
CA GLN A 410 26.73 22.68 -7.34
C GLN A 410 25.37 22.09 -6.98
N GLN A 411 24.40 22.89 -6.53
CA GLN A 411 23.04 22.44 -6.24
C GLN A 411 22.34 21.89 -7.49
N SER A 412 22.43 22.58 -8.62
CA SER A 412 21.86 22.12 -9.89
C SER A 412 22.46 20.78 -10.36
N ARG A 413 23.77 20.59 -10.13
CA ARG A 413 24.45 19.31 -10.41
C ARG A 413 23.89 18.20 -9.53
N LEU A 414 23.74 18.41 -8.23
CA LEU A 414 23.22 17.44 -7.29
C LEU A 414 21.76 17.08 -7.61
N GLU A 415 20.91 18.07 -7.79
CA GLU A 415 19.49 17.88 -8.11
C GLU A 415 19.32 17.06 -9.36
N SER A 416 20.00 17.45 -10.46
CA SER A 416 19.90 16.74 -11.74
C SER A 416 20.49 15.33 -11.67
N LYS A 417 21.58 15.10 -10.94
CA LYS A 417 22.18 13.78 -10.70
C LYS A 417 21.16 12.84 -10.00
N TYR A 418 20.67 13.25 -8.85
CA TYR A 418 19.81 12.40 -8.03
C TYR A 418 18.43 12.20 -8.64
N THR A 419 17.88 13.22 -9.30
CA THR A 419 16.63 13.08 -10.06
C THR A 419 16.79 12.08 -11.22
N THR A 420 17.93 12.10 -11.92
CA THR A 420 18.21 11.10 -12.98
C THR A 420 18.27 9.69 -12.39
N LEU A 421 18.99 9.50 -11.28
CA LEU A 421 19.11 8.21 -10.61
C LEU A 421 17.73 7.67 -10.18
N LEU A 422 16.88 8.53 -9.62
CA LEU A 422 15.53 8.17 -9.22
C LEU A 422 14.72 7.62 -10.41
N TYR A 423 14.65 8.39 -11.49
CA TYR A 423 13.81 7.99 -12.62
C TYR A 423 14.39 6.82 -13.43
N LEU A 424 15.71 6.63 -13.44
CA LEU A 424 16.33 5.41 -13.97
C LEU A 424 15.91 4.19 -13.15
N GLN A 425 15.98 4.26 -11.83
CA GLN A 425 15.54 3.18 -10.94
C GLN A 425 14.06 2.84 -11.13
N LEU A 426 13.21 3.85 -11.22
CA LEU A 426 11.79 3.64 -11.48
C LEU A 426 11.54 3.00 -12.86
N LEU A 427 12.24 3.42 -13.91
CA LEU A 427 12.12 2.79 -15.23
C LEU A 427 12.57 1.32 -15.21
N HIS A 428 13.68 1.00 -14.54
CA HIS A 428 14.15 -0.38 -14.36
C HIS A 428 13.16 -1.22 -13.55
N PHE A 429 12.56 -0.63 -12.50
CA PHE A 429 11.54 -1.30 -11.71
C PHE A 429 10.28 -1.63 -12.53
N TYR A 430 9.84 -0.70 -13.38
CA TYR A 430 8.69 -0.93 -14.27
C TYR A 430 9.00 -1.91 -15.41
N GLU A 431 10.27 -2.07 -15.78
CA GLU A 431 10.72 -3.03 -16.78
C GLU A 431 10.91 -4.44 -16.22
N ASN A 432 11.56 -4.56 -15.05
CA ASN A 432 12.05 -5.84 -14.52
C ASN A 432 11.26 -6.34 -13.30
N GLY A 433 10.42 -5.51 -12.69
CA GLY A 433 9.66 -5.83 -11.47
C GLY A 433 10.48 -5.82 -10.17
N ASN A 434 11.79 -5.53 -10.25
CA ASN A 434 12.69 -5.48 -9.10
C ASN A 434 13.48 -4.18 -9.10
N MET A 435 13.70 -3.61 -7.90
CA MET A 435 14.60 -2.48 -7.72
C MET A 435 16.05 -2.98 -7.81
N GLU A 436 16.87 -2.29 -8.61
CA GLU A 436 18.30 -2.58 -8.66
C GLU A 436 19.01 -1.94 -7.45
N SER A 437 19.97 -2.64 -6.85
CA SER A 437 20.81 -2.05 -5.83
C SER A 437 21.72 -0.97 -6.42
N PHE A 438 21.86 0.15 -5.72
CA PHE A 438 22.91 1.13 -6.02
C PHE A 438 24.27 0.51 -5.64
N ASN A 439 24.96 -0.10 -6.56
CA ASN A 439 26.31 -0.69 -6.35
C ASN A 439 27.42 0.29 -6.77
#